data_a65dd7a1b80064fff57b1b3c12785932
#
_entry.id   a65dd7a1b80064fff57b1b3c12785932
#
_cell.length_a   1.000
_cell.length_b   1.000
_cell.length_c   1.000
_cell.angle_alpha   90.00
_cell.angle_beta   90.00
_cell.angle_gamma   90.00
#
_symmetry.space_group_name_H-M   'P 1'
#
loop_
_entity.id
_entity.type
_entity.pdbx_description
1 polymer ?
#
loop_
_entity_poly.entity_id
_entity_poly.type
_entity_poly.pdbx_seq_one_letter_code
_entity_poly.pdbx_strand_id
1 'polypeptide(L)'
;MTTAQIEEQAELVLAAEECSDELFGVIHKFSKYEEKIIRTLTAHGPVLLRGGRGSGKSTLMLEARNRMQKDHGVIFSAYLSLRYLPLLRESGLRYEKFFCELVSRAIRSELKSQIDADVEFPQVDNGGDLQQELISLASVLGRRIVLLFDDAAHLGRENASSEFFDLFRSISSRLVSCKAAIYPGVTNFGKRFDVYNDATVISIARDERAEGFDEFFSEVMSARYASLTNRFVSSLKPAEVAGFLGKTVLGNMRGFVFACNKLKEGESAIGLAELGKCLVDLCADYYWPLLEEVAPKLGRYEPLVEPSKEIADVVFQLCGDSRTTSIIIHRVFCQEFAKPLEILEYAGFISKREASRALKKGGRGPRFSVNLANVLDVTAGRRLTQDLFRQWHEYDREDFTEVNSNSSVFNSIKIPDLPD
;
A
#
# COMPACT_ATOMS: atom_id res chain seq x y z
N MET A 1 17.24 20.32 -12.78
CA MET A 1 15.83 20.75 -12.89
C MET A 1 15.58 21.91 -11.94
N THR A 2 14.76 22.91 -12.34
CA THR A 2 14.30 23.98 -11.42
C THR A 2 13.20 23.44 -10.50
N THR A 3 12.96 24.09 -9.35
CA THR A 3 11.88 23.71 -8.43
C THR A 3 10.53 23.65 -9.13
N ALA A 4 10.21 24.60 -10.01
CA ALA A 4 8.96 24.61 -10.77
C ALA A 4 8.85 23.39 -11.73
N GLN A 5 9.91 23.01 -12.39
CA GLN A 5 9.95 21.83 -13.26
C GLN A 5 9.78 20.52 -12.47
N ILE A 6 10.38 20.46 -11.27
CA ILE A 6 10.20 19.31 -10.37
C ILE A 6 8.75 19.19 -9.95
N GLU A 7 8.11 20.28 -9.53
CA GLU A 7 6.72 20.29 -9.10
C GLU A 7 5.75 19.88 -10.22
N GLU A 8 5.94 20.42 -11.42
CA GLU A 8 5.10 20.09 -12.59
C GLU A 8 5.19 18.59 -12.94
N GLN A 9 6.40 18.03 -12.96
CA GLN A 9 6.55 16.61 -13.23
C GLN A 9 6.07 15.74 -12.06
N ALA A 10 6.33 16.14 -10.81
CA ALA A 10 5.91 15.40 -9.63
C ALA A 10 4.39 15.29 -9.49
N GLU A 11 3.65 16.29 -9.98
CA GLU A 11 2.20 16.31 -9.98
C GLU A 11 1.59 15.23 -10.88
N LEU A 12 2.21 14.98 -12.03
CA LEU A 12 1.78 13.99 -13.02
C LEU A 12 2.20 12.56 -12.65
N VAL A 13 3.26 12.39 -11.86
CA VAL A 13 3.77 11.08 -11.49
C VAL A 13 2.98 10.48 -10.33
N LEU A 14 2.04 9.59 -10.66
CA LEU A 14 1.26 8.80 -9.70
C LEU A 14 1.82 7.40 -9.46
N ALA A 15 2.60 6.87 -10.40
CA ALA A 15 3.25 5.57 -10.31
C ALA A 15 4.78 5.75 -10.24
N ALA A 16 5.42 5.12 -9.26
CA ALA A 16 6.86 5.23 -9.06
C ALA A 16 7.68 4.71 -10.26
N GLU A 17 7.11 3.76 -11.02
CA GLU A 17 7.71 3.15 -12.21
C GLU A 17 7.80 4.12 -13.40
N GLU A 18 6.98 5.18 -13.40
CA GLU A 18 6.95 6.21 -14.45
C GLU A 18 7.92 7.35 -14.16
N CYS A 19 8.55 7.31 -13.00
CA CYS A 19 9.46 8.34 -12.53
C CYS A 19 10.87 8.12 -13.10
N SER A 20 11.50 9.19 -13.66
CA SER A 20 12.92 9.12 -13.99
C SER A 20 13.78 8.97 -12.73
N ASP A 21 14.97 8.34 -12.84
CA ASP A 21 15.86 8.11 -11.69
C ASP A 21 16.24 9.43 -10.98
N GLU A 22 16.45 10.51 -11.74
CA GLU A 22 16.75 11.84 -11.20
C GLU A 22 15.58 12.39 -10.38
N LEU A 23 14.36 12.35 -10.93
CA LEU A 23 13.17 12.82 -10.26
C LEU A 23 12.84 11.94 -9.06
N PHE A 24 12.99 10.60 -9.18
CA PHE A 24 12.74 9.65 -8.11
C PHE A 24 13.52 10.00 -6.84
N GLY A 25 14.81 10.29 -6.95
CA GLY A 25 15.66 10.66 -5.81
C GLY A 25 15.29 12.00 -5.15
N VAL A 26 14.64 12.91 -5.89
CA VAL A 26 14.21 14.20 -5.37
C VAL A 26 12.89 14.13 -4.63
N ILE A 27 11.86 13.50 -5.24
CA ILE A 27 10.49 13.55 -4.75
C ILE A 27 10.13 12.44 -3.75
N HIS A 28 10.90 11.34 -3.70
CA HIS A 28 10.66 10.27 -2.74
C HIS A 28 11.52 10.47 -1.49
N LYS A 29 10.87 10.44 -0.34
CA LYS A 29 11.49 10.48 0.98
C LYS A 29 11.20 9.19 1.72
N PHE A 30 12.10 8.78 2.60
CA PHE A 30 11.99 7.53 3.34
C PHE A 30 12.21 7.81 4.83
N SER A 31 11.20 7.52 5.63
CA SER A 31 11.26 7.59 7.08
C SER A 31 12.16 6.47 7.66
N LYS A 32 12.54 6.59 8.94
CA LYS A 32 13.25 5.51 9.67
C LYS A 32 12.53 4.16 9.57
N TYR A 33 11.21 4.17 9.53
CA TYR A 33 10.39 2.98 9.38
C TYR A 33 10.58 2.35 7.99
N GLU A 34 10.51 3.15 6.94
CA GLU A 34 10.68 2.71 5.55
C GLU A 34 12.11 2.27 5.26
N GLU A 35 13.10 2.92 5.87
CA GLU A 35 14.50 2.50 5.83
C GLU A 35 14.70 1.06 6.36
N LYS A 36 13.96 0.70 7.39
CA LYS A 36 13.96 -0.68 7.91
C LYS A 36 13.35 -1.66 6.91
N ILE A 37 12.26 -1.28 6.25
CA ILE A 37 11.63 -2.08 5.20
C ILE A 37 12.59 -2.28 4.02
N ILE A 38 13.20 -1.20 3.52
CA ILE A 38 14.16 -1.24 2.41
C ILE A 38 15.33 -2.18 2.75
N ARG A 39 15.91 -2.07 3.95
CA ARG A 39 16.96 -3.00 4.42
C ARG A 39 16.50 -4.45 4.43
N THR A 40 15.25 -4.73 4.80
CA THR A 40 14.73 -6.09 4.78
C THR A 40 14.50 -6.60 3.34
N LEU A 41 14.10 -5.71 2.42
CA LEU A 41 13.98 -6.05 1.00
C LEU A 41 15.35 -6.37 0.36
N THR A 42 16.43 -5.74 0.79
CA THR A 42 17.80 -6.05 0.33
C THR A 42 18.42 -7.26 1.04
N ALA A 43 17.87 -7.69 2.17
CA ALA A 43 18.37 -8.85 2.92
C ALA A 43 18.02 -10.18 2.23
N HIS A 44 18.70 -11.26 2.65
CA HIS A 44 18.40 -12.60 2.19
C HIS A 44 17.05 -13.13 2.70
N GLY A 45 16.44 -14.02 1.93
CA GLY A 45 15.19 -14.73 2.24
C GLY A 45 13.95 -14.14 1.57
N PRO A 46 12.88 -14.93 1.41
CA PRO A 46 11.62 -14.49 0.83
C PRO A 46 10.91 -13.46 1.71
N VAL A 47 10.36 -12.41 1.08
CA VAL A 47 9.62 -11.35 1.77
C VAL A 47 8.33 -11.02 1.03
N LEU A 48 7.24 -10.90 1.77
CA LEU A 48 5.96 -10.39 1.28
C LEU A 48 5.72 -8.98 1.84
N LEU A 49 5.70 -7.99 0.97
CA LEU A 49 5.44 -6.60 1.31
C LEU A 49 3.94 -6.32 1.17
N ARG A 50 3.23 -6.33 2.29
CA ARG A 50 1.77 -6.18 2.36
C ARG A 50 1.37 -4.73 2.57
N GLY A 51 0.46 -4.21 1.76
CA GLY A 51 -0.09 -2.87 1.96
C GLY A 51 -1.25 -2.58 1.01
N GLY A 52 -2.15 -1.68 1.41
CA GLY A 52 -3.26 -1.22 0.60
C GLY A 52 -2.82 -0.53 -0.70
N ARG A 53 -3.77 -0.19 -1.55
CA ARG A 53 -3.48 0.57 -2.77
C ARG A 53 -2.95 1.96 -2.41
N GLY A 54 -1.86 2.39 -3.05
CA GLY A 54 -1.23 3.69 -2.78
C GLY A 54 -0.34 3.77 -1.53
N SER A 55 -0.08 2.64 -0.84
CA SER A 55 0.79 2.62 0.36
C SER A 55 2.28 2.83 0.08
N GLY A 56 2.72 2.81 -1.19
CA GLY A 56 4.11 3.02 -1.59
C GLY A 56 4.94 1.75 -1.77
N LYS A 57 4.31 0.58 -1.99
CA LYS A 57 5.01 -0.70 -2.21
C LYS A 57 6.02 -0.64 -3.35
N SER A 58 5.59 -0.18 -4.53
CA SER A 58 6.44 -0.03 -5.72
C SER A 58 7.63 0.88 -5.46
N THR A 59 7.42 2.01 -4.79
CA THR A 59 8.47 2.96 -4.41
C THR A 59 9.54 2.31 -3.53
N LEU A 60 9.12 1.53 -2.51
CA LEU A 60 10.06 0.83 -1.61
C LEU A 60 10.84 -0.27 -2.32
N MET A 61 10.20 -0.99 -3.25
CA MET A 61 10.88 -2.01 -4.06
C MET A 61 11.88 -1.39 -5.04
N LEU A 62 11.52 -0.31 -5.72
CA LEU A 62 12.42 0.40 -6.62
C LEU A 62 13.60 1.00 -5.87
N GLU A 63 13.38 1.60 -4.70
CA GLU A 63 14.48 2.09 -3.88
C GLU A 63 15.40 0.96 -3.40
N ALA A 64 14.83 -0.18 -2.99
CA ALA A 64 15.63 -1.36 -2.64
C ALA A 64 16.48 -1.85 -3.83
N ARG A 65 15.89 -1.90 -5.06
CA ARG A 65 16.61 -2.21 -6.29
C ARG A 65 17.75 -1.21 -6.52
N ASN A 66 17.47 0.08 -6.47
CA ASN A 66 18.45 1.13 -6.72
C ASN A 66 19.65 1.05 -5.75
N ARG A 67 19.39 0.73 -4.48
CA ARG A 67 20.45 0.52 -3.48
C ARG A 67 21.29 -0.72 -3.77
N MET A 68 20.64 -1.84 -4.14
CA MET A 68 21.35 -3.06 -4.50
C MET A 68 22.22 -2.88 -5.75
N GLN A 69 21.76 -2.10 -6.71
CA GLN A 69 22.54 -1.78 -7.93
C GLN A 69 23.76 -0.90 -7.65
N LYS A 70 23.64 0.04 -6.69
CA LYS A 70 24.77 0.89 -6.27
C LYS A 70 25.84 0.12 -5.49
N ASP A 71 25.45 -0.97 -4.83
CA ASP A 71 26.38 -1.85 -4.10
C ASP A 71 26.91 -2.94 -5.03
N HIS A 72 27.81 -2.52 -5.94
CA HIS A 72 28.29 -3.25 -7.13
C HIS A 72 28.95 -4.62 -6.90
N GLY A 73 28.94 -5.20 -5.70
CA GLY A 73 29.75 -6.40 -5.41
C GLY A 73 28.98 -7.64 -4.94
N VAL A 74 27.83 -7.50 -4.32
CA VAL A 74 27.23 -8.57 -3.49
C VAL A 74 25.91 -9.11 -4.03
N ILE A 75 25.10 -8.26 -4.65
CA ILE A 75 23.74 -8.59 -5.07
C ILE A 75 23.52 -8.20 -6.54
N PHE A 76 22.92 -9.10 -7.30
CA PHE A 76 22.30 -8.84 -8.58
C PHE A 76 20.79 -8.76 -8.39
N SER A 77 20.14 -7.68 -8.81
CA SER A 77 18.71 -7.48 -8.58
C SER A 77 17.93 -7.21 -9.86
N ALA A 78 16.73 -7.77 -9.95
CA ALA A 78 15.80 -7.49 -11.03
C ALA A 78 14.42 -7.13 -10.46
N TYR A 79 13.82 -6.06 -11.00
CA TYR A 79 12.45 -5.63 -10.70
C TYR A 79 11.52 -6.05 -11.83
N LEU A 80 10.39 -6.65 -11.46
CA LEU A 80 9.41 -7.20 -12.38
C LEU A 80 8.00 -6.75 -11.98
N SER A 81 7.31 -6.07 -12.89
CA SER A 81 5.86 -5.83 -12.73
C SER A 81 5.07 -7.00 -13.31
N LEU A 82 4.23 -7.61 -12.49
CA LEU A 82 3.35 -8.71 -12.88
C LEU A 82 2.04 -8.23 -13.55
N ARG A 83 1.95 -6.95 -13.90
CA ARG A 83 0.86 -6.42 -14.76
C ARG A 83 0.93 -6.91 -16.22
N TYR A 84 1.81 -7.86 -16.50
CA TYR A 84 1.96 -8.43 -17.83
C TYR A 84 0.69 -9.15 -18.29
N LEU A 85 0.04 -8.63 -19.32
CA LEU A 85 -1.28 -9.07 -19.77
C LEU A 85 -1.42 -10.58 -20.03
N PRO A 86 -0.44 -11.28 -20.64
CA PRO A 86 -0.51 -12.74 -20.79
C PRO A 86 -0.63 -13.49 -19.47
N LEU A 87 0.15 -13.11 -18.43
CA LEU A 87 0.04 -13.72 -17.10
C LEU A 87 -1.36 -13.55 -16.48
N LEU A 88 -2.04 -12.46 -16.81
CA LEU A 88 -3.36 -12.16 -16.26
C LEU A 88 -4.48 -13.00 -16.91
N ARG A 89 -4.24 -13.65 -18.05
CA ARG A 89 -5.26 -14.36 -18.84
C ARG A 89 -5.08 -15.87 -18.86
N GLU A 90 -3.90 -16.35 -18.46
CA GLU A 90 -3.54 -17.75 -18.58
C GLU A 90 -3.47 -18.45 -17.22
N SER A 91 -3.45 -19.77 -17.24
CA SER A 91 -3.30 -20.65 -16.07
C SER A 91 -2.51 -21.91 -16.42
N GLY A 92 -2.06 -22.66 -15.41
CA GLY A 92 -1.33 -23.91 -15.57
C GLY A 92 -0.01 -23.73 -16.31
N LEU A 93 0.34 -24.68 -17.18
CA LEU A 93 1.61 -24.66 -17.91
C LEU A 93 1.84 -23.41 -18.76
N ARG A 94 0.77 -22.78 -19.26
CA ARG A 94 0.91 -21.52 -20.00
C ARG A 94 1.27 -20.34 -19.12
N TYR A 95 0.69 -20.27 -17.92
CA TYR A 95 1.07 -19.29 -16.92
C TYR A 95 2.55 -19.44 -16.56
N GLU A 96 2.97 -20.65 -16.24
CA GLU A 96 4.36 -20.98 -15.90
C GLU A 96 5.33 -20.55 -17.00
N LYS A 97 5.02 -20.88 -18.26
CA LYS A 97 5.82 -20.46 -19.41
C LYS A 97 5.94 -18.94 -19.51
N PHE A 98 4.83 -18.21 -19.48
CA PHE A 98 4.87 -16.75 -19.57
C PHE A 98 5.58 -16.10 -18.38
N PHE A 99 5.46 -16.70 -17.19
CA PHE A 99 6.21 -16.25 -16.02
C PHE A 99 7.71 -16.44 -16.23
N CYS A 100 8.15 -17.59 -16.69
CA CYS A 100 9.55 -17.87 -16.99
C CYS A 100 10.10 -16.94 -18.10
N GLU A 101 9.33 -16.68 -19.15
CA GLU A 101 9.68 -15.71 -20.20
C GLU A 101 9.86 -14.30 -19.64
N LEU A 102 8.95 -13.86 -18.75
CA LEU A 102 9.02 -12.53 -18.10
C LEU A 102 10.29 -12.42 -17.26
N VAL A 103 10.57 -13.41 -16.40
CA VAL A 103 11.76 -13.42 -15.56
C VAL A 103 13.03 -13.45 -16.40
N SER A 104 13.11 -14.33 -17.40
CA SER A 104 14.28 -14.44 -18.30
C SER A 104 14.56 -13.13 -19.05
N ARG A 105 13.49 -12.44 -19.48
CA ARG A 105 13.62 -11.12 -20.16
C ARG A 105 14.15 -10.05 -19.21
N ALA A 106 13.61 -10.00 -17.97
CA ALA A 106 14.07 -9.04 -16.96
C ALA A 106 15.53 -9.27 -16.58
N ILE A 107 15.93 -10.53 -16.36
CA ILE A 107 17.33 -10.88 -16.06
C ILE A 107 18.26 -10.44 -17.19
N ARG A 108 17.92 -10.73 -18.45
CA ARG A 108 18.75 -10.32 -19.60
C ARG A 108 18.86 -8.79 -19.72
N SER A 109 17.79 -8.07 -19.45
CA SER A 109 17.82 -6.60 -19.42
C SER A 109 18.73 -6.05 -18.34
N GLU A 110 18.63 -6.63 -17.13
CA GLU A 110 19.45 -6.19 -16.00
C GLU A 110 20.93 -6.61 -16.14
N LEU A 111 21.23 -7.74 -16.76
CA LEU A 111 22.60 -8.15 -17.08
C LEU A 111 23.27 -7.12 -17.96
N LYS A 112 22.59 -6.65 -19.01
CA LYS A 112 23.12 -5.61 -19.92
C LYS A 112 23.38 -4.27 -19.24
N SER A 113 22.58 -3.94 -18.19
CA SER A 113 22.71 -2.66 -17.49
C SER A 113 23.66 -2.68 -16.30
N GLN A 114 23.82 -3.84 -15.64
CA GLN A 114 24.59 -3.95 -14.39
C GLN A 114 25.94 -4.64 -14.55
N ILE A 115 26.14 -5.42 -15.62
CA ILE A 115 27.31 -6.26 -15.82
C ILE A 115 27.97 -5.92 -17.14
N ASP A 116 29.25 -5.58 -17.07
CA ASP A 116 30.11 -5.27 -18.24
C ASP A 116 30.81 -6.54 -18.79
N ALA A 117 30.15 -7.69 -18.65
CA ALA A 117 30.64 -8.98 -19.10
C ALA A 117 29.64 -9.63 -20.04
N ASP A 118 30.15 -10.45 -20.95
CA ASP A 118 29.35 -11.25 -21.92
C ASP A 118 28.71 -12.45 -21.21
N VAL A 119 27.78 -12.16 -20.27
CA VAL A 119 27.01 -13.18 -19.54
C VAL A 119 25.63 -13.27 -20.14
N GLU A 120 25.32 -14.42 -20.71
CA GLU A 120 24.00 -14.70 -21.26
C GLU A 120 23.11 -15.44 -20.26
N PHE A 121 21.80 -15.17 -20.31
CA PHE A 121 20.78 -15.93 -19.59
C PHE A 121 19.84 -16.59 -20.59
N PRO A 122 19.67 -17.93 -20.55
CA PRO A 122 18.87 -18.63 -21.54
C PRO A 122 17.38 -18.32 -21.42
N GLN A 123 16.63 -18.63 -22.47
CA GLN A 123 15.17 -18.69 -22.40
C GLN A 123 14.77 -20.03 -21.79
N VAL A 124 13.93 -19.99 -20.76
CA VAL A 124 13.42 -21.19 -20.09
C VAL A 124 11.89 -21.14 -20.03
N ASP A 125 11.25 -22.31 -20.02
CA ASP A 125 9.80 -22.45 -20.16
C ASP A 125 9.12 -23.05 -18.92
N ASN A 126 9.88 -23.51 -17.93
CA ASN A 126 9.37 -24.09 -16.70
C ASN A 126 10.14 -23.63 -15.45
N GLY A 127 9.50 -23.70 -14.29
CA GLY A 127 10.04 -23.20 -13.02
C GLY A 127 11.27 -23.99 -12.52
N GLY A 128 11.37 -25.28 -12.84
CA GLY A 128 12.52 -26.10 -12.45
C GLY A 128 13.80 -25.67 -13.16
N ASP A 129 13.74 -25.51 -14.49
CA ASP A 129 14.86 -25.01 -15.29
C ASP A 129 15.19 -23.57 -14.89
N LEU A 130 14.16 -22.73 -14.67
CA LEU A 130 14.37 -21.35 -14.21
C LEU A 130 15.14 -21.30 -12.89
N GLN A 131 14.81 -22.16 -11.92
CA GLN A 131 15.53 -22.25 -10.66
C GLN A 131 17.00 -22.61 -10.86
N GLN A 132 17.27 -23.64 -11.70
CA GLN A 132 18.63 -24.08 -11.98
C GLN A 132 19.46 -23.00 -12.66
N GLU A 133 18.91 -22.32 -13.67
CA GLU A 133 19.59 -21.25 -14.38
C GLU A 133 19.86 -20.02 -13.50
N LEU A 134 18.94 -19.67 -12.59
CA LEU A 134 19.17 -18.62 -11.60
C LEU A 134 20.30 -18.97 -10.62
N ILE A 135 20.38 -20.23 -10.17
CA ILE A 135 21.45 -20.70 -9.29
C ILE A 135 22.80 -20.70 -10.04
N SER A 136 22.81 -21.14 -11.30
CA SER A 136 23.99 -21.12 -12.17
C SER A 136 24.46 -19.69 -12.37
N LEU A 137 23.57 -18.74 -12.72
CA LEU A 137 23.88 -17.34 -12.89
C LEU A 137 24.45 -16.72 -11.59
N ALA A 138 23.85 -17.00 -10.45
CA ALA A 138 24.34 -16.52 -9.15
C ALA A 138 25.78 -16.99 -8.88
N SER A 139 26.08 -18.25 -9.26
CA SER A 139 27.41 -18.85 -9.10
C SER A 139 28.43 -18.22 -10.06
N VAL A 140 28.06 -17.99 -11.32
CA VAL A 140 28.92 -17.32 -12.33
C VAL A 140 29.22 -15.88 -11.92
N LEU A 141 28.21 -15.14 -11.45
CA LEU A 141 28.40 -13.76 -11.01
C LEU A 141 29.11 -13.63 -9.65
N GLY A 142 29.16 -14.70 -8.86
CA GLY A 142 29.59 -14.65 -7.46
C GLY A 142 28.69 -13.76 -6.59
N ARG A 143 27.45 -13.53 -7.01
CA ARG A 143 26.49 -12.62 -6.38
C ARG A 143 25.17 -13.34 -6.06
N ARG A 144 24.52 -12.95 -4.97
CA ARG A 144 23.13 -13.39 -4.71
C ARG A 144 22.18 -12.67 -5.66
N ILE A 145 21.11 -13.39 -6.06
CA ILE A 145 20.05 -12.81 -6.90
C ILE A 145 18.88 -12.41 -6.02
N VAL A 146 18.35 -11.21 -6.22
CA VAL A 146 17.12 -10.72 -5.61
C VAL A 146 16.11 -10.37 -6.71
N LEU A 147 14.98 -11.07 -6.74
CA LEU A 147 13.87 -10.81 -7.64
C LEU A 147 12.77 -10.06 -6.88
N LEU A 148 12.41 -8.89 -7.38
CA LEU A 148 11.39 -8.01 -6.81
C LEU A 148 10.14 -8.06 -7.70
N PHE A 149 9.10 -8.76 -7.25
CA PHE A 149 7.84 -8.92 -7.98
C PHE A 149 6.81 -7.91 -7.47
N ASP A 150 6.54 -6.89 -8.27
CA ASP A 150 5.48 -5.93 -7.97
C ASP A 150 4.15 -6.37 -8.58
N ASP A 151 3.05 -5.89 -7.98
CA ASP A 151 1.68 -6.28 -8.35
C ASP A 151 1.47 -7.81 -8.41
N ALA A 152 2.08 -8.56 -7.49
CA ALA A 152 2.01 -10.02 -7.44
C ALA A 152 0.60 -10.57 -7.13
N ALA A 153 -0.27 -9.75 -6.57
CA ALA A 153 -1.66 -10.10 -6.33
C ALA A 153 -2.58 -9.22 -7.19
N HIS A 154 -3.18 -9.80 -8.21
CA HIS A 154 -4.20 -9.14 -8.99
C HIS A 154 -5.59 -9.47 -8.46
N LEU A 155 -6.39 -8.43 -8.25
CA LEU A 155 -7.80 -8.55 -7.90
C LEU A 155 -8.55 -9.42 -8.93
N GLY A 156 -9.37 -10.34 -8.44
CA GLY A 156 -10.24 -11.18 -9.27
C GLY A 156 -9.56 -12.32 -10.04
N ARG A 157 -8.30 -12.65 -9.71
CA ARG A 157 -7.54 -13.73 -10.37
C ARG A 157 -6.87 -14.66 -9.37
N GLU A 158 -7.69 -15.36 -8.61
CA GLU A 158 -7.23 -16.25 -7.55
C GLU A 158 -6.32 -17.37 -8.06
N ASN A 159 -6.62 -17.94 -9.22
CA ASN A 159 -5.80 -19.00 -9.80
C ASN A 159 -4.39 -18.49 -10.17
N ALA A 160 -4.30 -17.36 -10.89
CA ALA A 160 -3.01 -16.76 -11.25
C ALA A 160 -2.16 -16.41 -10.00
N SER A 161 -2.81 -15.93 -8.93
CA SER A 161 -2.13 -15.63 -7.66
C SER A 161 -1.59 -16.90 -7.01
N SER A 162 -2.37 -17.98 -6.98
CA SER A 162 -1.94 -19.27 -6.44
C SER A 162 -0.75 -19.86 -7.22
N GLU A 163 -0.80 -19.83 -8.56
CA GLU A 163 0.29 -20.31 -9.41
C GLU A 163 1.55 -19.46 -9.26
N PHE A 164 1.40 -18.15 -9.11
CA PHE A 164 2.52 -17.27 -8.79
C PHE A 164 3.23 -17.69 -7.50
N PHE A 165 2.49 -17.98 -6.41
CA PHE A 165 3.11 -18.34 -5.15
C PHE A 165 3.74 -19.72 -5.16
N ASP A 166 3.22 -20.66 -5.93
CA ASP A 166 3.89 -21.95 -6.17
C ASP A 166 5.24 -21.74 -6.86
N LEU A 167 5.33 -20.90 -7.89
CA LEU A 167 6.58 -20.54 -8.57
C LEU A 167 7.52 -19.73 -7.67
N PHE A 168 7.00 -18.71 -6.98
CA PHE A 168 7.76 -17.89 -6.02
C PHE A 168 8.49 -18.76 -4.98
N ARG A 169 7.81 -19.77 -4.47
CA ARG A 169 8.40 -20.72 -3.54
C ARG A 169 9.46 -21.60 -4.21
N SER A 170 9.16 -22.15 -5.38
CA SER A 170 10.05 -23.10 -6.07
C SER A 170 11.37 -22.45 -6.52
N ILE A 171 11.35 -21.20 -7.00
CA ILE A 171 12.57 -20.49 -7.44
C ILE A 171 13.36 -19.88 -6.29
N SER A 172 12.76 -19.73 -5.12
CA SER A 172 13.46 -19.24 -3.92
C SER A 172 14.49 -20.27 -3.44
N SER A 173 15.72 -19.85 -3.15
CA SER A 173 16.81 -20.72 -2.72
C SER A 173 17.83 -19.97 -1.87
N ARG A 174 18.90 -20.64 -1.46
CA ARG A 174 20.03 -20.02 -0.74
C ARG A 174 20.69 -18.89 -1.53
N LEU A 175 20.68 -18.95 -2.86
CA LEU A 175 21.31 -17.96 -3.73
C LEU A 175 20.30 -17.00 -4.36
N VAL A 176 19.01 -17.33 -4.37
CA VAL A 176 17.94 -16.57 -4.99
C VAL A 176 16.90 -16.19 -3.95
N SER A 177 16.68 -14.91 -3.74
CA SER A 177 15.69 -14.37 -2.80
C SER A 177 14.57 -13.68 -3.56
N CYS A 178 13.34 -14.15 -3.38
CA CYS A 178 12.15 -13.55 -3.99
C CYS A 178 11.46 -12.59 -3.02
N LYS A 179 11.06 -11.43 -3.51
CA LYS A 179 10.29 -10.42 -2.77
C LYS A 179 9.02 -10.11 -3.56
N ALA A 180 7.85 -10.08 -2.92
CA ALA A 180 6.61 -9.81 -3.63
C ALA A 180 5.77 -8.74 -2.92
N ALA A 181 5.21 -7.81 -3.71
CA ALA A 181 4.22 -6.84 -3.24
C ALA A 181 2.83 -7.48 -3.28
N ILE A 182 2.16 -7.51 -2.13
CA ILE A 182 0.84 -8.11 -1.97
C ILE A 182 -0.17 -7.13 -1.36
N TYR A 183 -1.44 -7.46 -1.51
CA TYR A 183 -2.54 -6.66 -1.00
C TYR A 183 -3.31 -7.38 0.11
N PRO A 184 -3.82 -6.67 1.13
CA PRO A 184 -4.74 -7.26 2.10
C PRO A 184 -6.03 -7.72 1.39
N GLY A 185 -6.58 -8.84 1.81
CA GLY A 185 -7.90 -9.32 1.42
C GLY A 185 -8.07 -9.88 0.01
N VAL A 186 -7.12 -9.66 -0.87
CA VAL A 186 -7.25 -10.00 -2.30
C VAL A 186 -6.14 -10.92 -2.80
N THR A 187 -5.24 -11.31 -1.91
CA THR A 187 -4.14 -12.23 -2.24
C THR A 187 -4.52 -13.67 -1.90
N ASN A 188 -4.54 -14.53 -2.90
CA ASN A 188 -4.70 -15.98 -2.71
C ASN A 188 -3.35 -16.67 -2.81
N PHE A 189 -2.91 -17.29 -1.72
CA PHE A 189 -1.62 -17.98 -1.64
C PHE A 189 -1.67 -19.43 -2.15
N GLY A 190 -2.84 -19.92 -2.54
CA GLY A 190 -3.03 -21.32 -2.92
C GLY A 190 -2.93 -22.26 -1.74
N LYS A 191 -2.72 -23.56 -2.04
CA LYS A 191 -2.70 -24.63 -1.04
C LYS A 191 -1.29 -25.04 -0.60
N ARG A 192 -0.27 -24.67 -1.36
CA ARG A 192 1.11 -25.14 -1.17
C ARG A 192 2.01 -24.11 -0.49
N PHE A 193 1.67 -22.82 -0.58
CA PHE A 193 2.44 -21.74 0.02
C PHE A 193 1.93 -21.45 1.43
N ASP A 194 2.78 -21.66 2.42
CA ASP A 194 2.49 -21.29 3.80
C ASP A 194 3.13 -19.94 4.13
N VAL A 195 2.30 -18.92 4.22
CA VAL A 195 2.72 -17.50 4.35
C VAL A 195 3.72 -17.28 5.49
N TYR A 196 3.53 -17.95 6.62
CA TYR A 196 4.36 -17.71 7.82
C TYR A 196 5.58 -18.61 7.90
N ASN A 197 5.61 -19.70 7.15
CA ASN A 197 6.78 -20.58 7.05
C ASN A 197 7.65 -20.25 5.85
N ASP A 198 7.04 -19.87 4.73
CA ASP A 198 7.74 -19.70 3.45
C ASP A 198 8.22 -18.26 3.23
N ALA A 199 7.72 -17.26 3.98
CA ALA A 199 8.16 -15.88 3.81
C ALA A 199 8.01 -15.03 5.07
N THR A 200 8.82 -13.98 5.14
CA THR A 200 8.63 -12.88 6.12
C THR A 200 7.60 -11.89 5.59
N VAL A 201 6.51 -11.69 6.33
CA VAL A 201 5.48 -10.71 5.97
C VAL A 201 5.78 -9.37 6.63
N ILE A 202 5.89 -8.32 5.84
CA ILE A 202 6.04 -6.94 6.31
C ILE A 202 4.82 -6.15 5.87
N SER A 203 4.10 -5.57 6.82
CA SER A 203 2.98 -4.68 6.53
C SER A 203 3.43 -3.23 6.44
N ILE A 204 3.09 -2.55 5.34
CA ILE A 204 3.25 -1.10 5.24
C ILE A 204 2.03 -0.47 5.91
N ALA A 205 2.21 -0.12 7.17
CA ALA A 205 1.21 0.57 7.95
C ALA A 205 1.93 1.68 8.74
N ARG A 206 2.00 2.89 8.14
CA ARG A 206 2.56 4.05 8.83
C ARG A 206 1.67 4.39 10.01
N ASP A 207 2.17 4.19 11.23
CA ASP A 207 1.43 4.54 12.45
C ASP A 207 1.44 6.06 12.61
N GLU A 208 0.27 6.65 12.64
CA GLU A 208 0.04 8.11 12.78
C GLU A 208 0.61 8.66 14.10
N ARG A 209 0.93 7.77 15.04
CA ARG A 209 1.49 8.09 16.37
C ARG A 209 2.98 7.82 16.46
N ALA A 210 3.59 7.33 15.39
CA ALA A 210 5.03 7.07 15.39
C ALA A 210 5.81 8.39 15.38
N GLU A 211 6.90 8.40 16.14
CA GLU A 211 7.87 9.51 16.09
C GLU A 211 8.38 9.71 14.66
N GLY A 212 8.39 10.96 14.19
CA GLY A 212 8.84 11.31 12.85
C GLY A 212 7.76 11.17 11.77
N PHE A 213 6.49 10.87 12.13
CA PHE A 213 5.41 10.79 11.16
C PHE A 213 5.10 12.15 10.50
N ASP A 214 4.95 13.20 11.30
CA ASP A 214 4.63 14.53 10.81
C ASP A 214 5.80 15.12 10.01
N GLU A 215 7.03 14.92 10.47
CA GLU A 215 8.25 15.31 9.78
C GLU A 215 8.36 14.67 8.41
N PHE A 216 8.08 13.38 8.31
CA PHE A 216 8.10 12.65 7.05
C PHE A 216 7.14 13.25 6.02
N PHE A 217 5.89 13.51 6.39
CA PHE A 217 4.91 14.13 5.47
C PHE A 217 5.27 15.58 5.14
N SER A 218 5.87 16.31 6.07
CA SER A 218 6.40 17.65 5.83
C SER A 218 7.55 17.64 4.82
N GLU A 219 8.46 16.69 4.90
CA GLU A 219 9.53 16.50 3.92
C GLU A 219 8.99 16.15 2.53
N VAL A 220 8.00 15.25 2.45
CA VAL A 220 7.33 14.88 1.19
C VAL A 220 6.62 16.10 0.58
N MET A 221 5.87 16.88 1.39
CA MET A 221 5.20 18.10 0.92
C MET A 221 6.21 19.12 0.41
N SER A 222 7.28 19.36 1.12
CA SER A 222 8.33 20.31 0.73
C SER A 222 9.06 19.89 -0.54
N ALA A 223 9.29 18.58 -0.74
CA ALA A 223 9.99 18.07 -1.90
C ALA A 223 9.13 18.07 -3.18
N ARG A 224 7.82 17.84 -3.07
CA ARG A 224 6.92 17.72 -4.22
C ARG A 224 6.07 18.96 -4.48
N TYR A 225 5.84 19.79 -3.46
CA TYR A 225 4.85 20.88 -3.45
C TYR A 225 5.39 22.11 -2.72
N ALA A 226 6.62 22.54 -3.03
CA ALA A 226 7.26 23.66 -2.36
C ALA A 226 6.42 24.97 -2.50
N SER A 227 5.78 25.19 -3.65
CA SER A 227 4.89 26.34 -3.89
C SER A 227 3.65 26.34 -2.99
N LEU A 228 3.11 25.17 -2.67
CA LEU A 228 1.95 24.99 -1.81
C LEU A 228 2.23 25.48 -0.38
N THR A 229 3.45 25.28 0.12
CA THR A 229 3.84 25.65 1.49
C THR A 229 3.70 27.13 1.78
N ASN A 230 3.77 27.99 0.76
CA ASN A 230 3.64 29.44 0.88
C ASN A 230 2.20 29.96 0.82
N ARG A 231 1.22 29.07 0.60
CA ARG A 231 -0.19 29.44 0.42
C ARG A 231 -1.04 29.30 1.68
N PHE A 232 -0.50 28.66 2.72
CA PHE A 232 -1.23 28.51 3.98
C PHE A 232 -1.35 29.85 4.70
N VAL A 233 -2.54 30.10 5.29
CA VAL A 233 -2.75 31.27 6.14
C VAL A 233 -1.82 31.21 7.36
N SER A 234 -1.49 32.37 7.94
CA SER A 234 -0.50 32.48 9.04
C SER A 234 -0.82 31.66 10.29
N SER A 235 -2.09 31.27 10.48
CA SER A 235 -2.54 30.41 11.58
C SER A 235 -2.29 28.91 11.35
N LEU A 236 -1.86 28.51 10.15
CA LEU A 236 -1.61 27.12 9.75
C LEU A 236 -0.15 26.98 9.33
N LYS A 237 0.64 26.21 10.10
CA LYS A 237 2.03 25.93 9.72
C LYS A 237 2.07 24.81 8.69
N PRO A 238 2.86 24.94 7.60
CA PRO A 238 2.95 23.91 6.54
C PRO A 238 3.26 22.51 7.09
N ALA A 239 4.13 22.38 8.07
CA ALA A 239 4.47 21.11 8.68
C ALA A 239 3.30 20.47 9.46
N GLU A 240 2.52 21.29 10.18
CA GLU A 240 1.32 20.82 10.89
C GLU A 240 0.25 20.36 9.89
N VAL A 241 0.07 21.09 8.78
CA VAL A 241 -0.88 20.72 7.72
C VAL A 241 -0.44 19.42 7.03
N ALA A 242 0.85 19.25 6.75
CA ALA A 242 1.38 18.04 6.15
C ALA A 242 1.14 16.81 7.05
N GLY A 243 1.46 16.91 8.34
CA GLY A 243 1.19 15.86 9.33
C GLY A 243 -0.31 15.57 9.46
N PHE A 244 -1.14 16.62 9.54
CA PHE A 244 -2.59 16.49 9.57
C PHE A 244 -3.15 15.75 8.34
N LEU A 245 -2.75 16.13 7.12
CA LEU A 245 -3.17 15.44 5.89
C LEU A 245 -2.70 13.98 5.89
N GLY A 246 -1.44 13.73 6.30
CA GLY A 246 -0.92 12.37 6.43
C GLY A 246 -1.76 11.50 7.36
N LYS A 247 -2.14 12.01 8.52
CA LYS A 247 -3.01 11.33 9.51
C LYS A 247 -4.41 11.09 8.94
N THR A 248 -4.98 12.09 8.29
CA THR A 248 -6.32 12.05 7.70
C THR A 248 -6.47 10.91 6.69
N VAL A 249 -5.43 10.65 5.91
CA VAL A 249 -5.40 9.57 4.89
C VAL A 249 -4.74 8.29 5.38
N LEU A 250 -4.58 8.08 6.69
CA LEU A 250 -4.00 6.87 7.29
C LEU A 250 -2.55 6.59 6.85
N GLY A 251 -1.77 7.61 6.58
CA GLY A 251 -0.41 7.46 6.04
C GLY A 251 -0.35 6.93 4.60
N ASN A 252 -1.47 6.92 3.88
CA ASN A 252 -1.55 6.49 2.48
C ASN A 252 -0.93 7.55 1.57
N MET A 253 0.19 7.22 0.93
CA MET A 253 0.93 8.19 0.11
C MET A 253 0.13 8.70 -1.08
N ARG A 254 -0.67 7.85 -1.74
CA ARG A 254 -1.49 8.27 -2.88
C ARG A 254 -2.60 9.23 -2.46
N GLY A 255 -3.28 8.92 -1.35
CA GLY A 255 -4.28 9.82 -0.78
C GLY A 255 -3.68 11.17 -0.40
N PHE A 256 -2.47 11.18 0.18
CA PHE A 256 -1.74 12.41 0.49
C PHE A 256 -1.39 13.22 -0.75
N VAL A 257 -0.86 12.58 -1.79
CA VAL A 257 -0.54 13.23 -3.08
C VAL A 257 -1.79 13.83 -3.72
N PHE A 258 -2.91 13.10 -3.73
CA PHE A 258 -4.17 13.62 -4.27
C PHE A 258 -4.71 14.82 -3.47
N ALA A 259 -4.62 14.78 -2.14
CA ALA A 259 -4.99 15.94 -1.31
C ALA A 259 -4.12 17.17 -1.63
N CYS A 260 -2.80 16.99 -1.77
CA CYS A 260 -1.90 18.08 -2.13
C CYS A 260 -2.15 18.62 -3.54
N ASN A 261 -2.38 17.74 -4.53
CA ASN A 261 -2.74 18.17 -5.89
C ASN A 261 -4.02 19.03 -5.89
N LYS A 262 -5.05 18.54 -5.19
CA LYS A 262 -6.32 19.28 -5.07
C LYS A 262 -6.19 20.64 -4.41
N LEU A 263 -5.36 20.76 -3.37
CA LEU A 263 -5.05 22.05 -2.75
C LEU A 263 -4.25 22.97 -3.69
N LYS A 264 -3.44 22.41 -4.58
CA LYS A 264 -2.64 23.16 -5.55
C LYS A 264 -3.49 23.75 -6.69
N GLU A 265 -4.58 23.07 -7.11
CA GLU A 265 -5.49 23.52 -8.17
C GLU A 265 -6.12 24.90 -7.87
N GLY A 266 -6.38 25.22 -6.60
CA GLY A 266 -6.90 26.53 -6.19
C GLY A 266 -5.82 27.61 -6.23
N GLU A 267 -6.22 28.89 -6.36
CA GLU A 267 -5.32 30.05 -6.34
C GLU A 267 -5.34 30.81 -5.00
N SER A 268 -6.37 30.60 -4.18
CA SER A 268 -6.58 31.32 -2.92
C SER A 268 -5.63 30.87 -1.81
N ALA A 269 -5.50 31.68 -0.75
CA ALA A 269 -4.86 31.30 0.49
C ALA A 269 -5.62 30.11 1.12
N ILE A 270 -4.87 29.16 1.68
CA ILE A 270 -5.43 27.92 2.22
C ILE A 270 -5.63 28.06 3.73
N GLY A 271 -6.90 28.06 4.14
CA GLY A 271 -7.33 28.00 5.52
C GLY A 271 -8.05 26.69 5.84
N LEU A 272 -8.71 26.62 6.99
CA LEU A 272 -9.46 25.43 7.42
C LEU A 272 -10.65 25.10 6.50
N ALA A 273 -11.26 26.12 5.88
CA ALA A 273 -12.38 25.92 4.96
C ALA A 273 -11.92 25.20 3.69
N GLU A 274 -10.80 25.62 3.11
CA GLU A 274 -10.20 25.02 1.93
C GLU A 274 -9.69 23.62 2.23
N LEU A 275 -9.07 23.40 3.40
CA LEU A 275 -8.67 22.05 3.85
C LEU A 275 -9.89 21.15 4.02
N GLY A 276 -10.94 21.61 4.70
CA GLY A 276 -12.16 20.85 4.89
C GLY A 276 -12.84 20.49 3.56
N LYS A 277 -12.92 21.44 2.62
CA LYS A 277 -13.43 21.19 1.27
C LYS A 277 -12.58 20.14 0.54
N CYS A 278 -11.25 20.28 0.58
CA CYS A 278 -10.33 19.32 -0.03
C CYS A 278 -10.57 17.90 0.47
N LEU A 279 -10.80 17.69 1.79
CA LEU A 279 -11.05 16.38 2.36
C LEU A 279 -12.40 15.78 1.89
N VAL A 280 -13.46 16.59 1.86
CA VAL A 280 -14.77 16.14 1.36
C VAL A 280 -14.70 15.79 -0.13
N ASP A 281 -14.06 16.66 -0.92
CA ASP A 281 -13.84 16.39 -2.35
C ASP A 281 -12.97 15.14 -2.58
N LEU A 282 -11.99 14.86 -1.72
CA LEU A 282 -11.16 13.65 -1.79
C LEU A 282 -11.99 12.38 -1.57
N CYS A 283 -13.01 12.42 -0.71
CA CYS A 283 -13.93 11.30 -0.54
C CYS A 283 -14.74 11.05 -1.81
N ALA A 284 -15.35 12.10 -2.36
CA ALA A 284 -16.21 12.02 -3.53
C ALA A 284 -15.46 11.64 -4.82
N ASP A 285 -14.24 12.17 -5.00
CA ASP A 285 -13.50 12.02 -6.26
C ASP A 285 -12.50 10.85 -6.24
N TYR A 286 -12.13 10.33 -5.06
CA TYR A 286 -11.11 9.27 -4.98
C TYR A 286 -11.55 8.06 -4.16
N TYR A 287 -11.95 8.20 -2.88
CA TYR A 287 -12.15 7.02 -2.03
C TYR A 287 -13.37 6.19 -2.42
N TRP A 288 -14.54 6.79 -2.54
CA TRP A 288 -15.75 6.06 -2.95
C TRP A 288 -15.66 5.53 -4.38
N PRO A 289 -15.22 6.32 -5.39
CA PRO A 289 -14.99 5.79 -6.74
C PRO A 289 -13.95 4.67 -6.79
N LEU A 290 -12.90 4.72 -5.94
CA LEU A 290 -11.92 3.64 -5.85
C LEU A 290 -12.56 2.32 -5.42
N LEU A 291 -13.45 2.35 -4.42
CA LEU A 291 -14.15 1.16 -3.95
C LEU A 291 -15.06 0.58 -5.03
N GLU A 292 -15.75 1.43 -5.79
CA GLU A 292 -16.56 1.02 -6.94
C GLU A 292 -15.72 0.44 -8.10
N GLU A 293 -14.59 1.07 -8.42
CA GLU A 293 -13.64 0.56 -9.42
C GLU A 293 -13.08 -0.82 -9.07
N VAL A 294 -12.97 -1.11 -7.78
CA VAL A 294 -12.48 -2.39 -7.28
C VAL A 294 -13.52 -3.50 -7.44
N ALA A 295 -14.81 -3.20 -7.37
CA ALA A 295 -15.91 -4.18 -7.43
C ALA A 295 -15.75 -5.21 -8.57
N PRO A 296 -15.67 -4.83 -9.86
CA PRO A 296 -15.55 -5.79 -10.95
C PRO A 296 -14.21 -6.55 -10.95
N LYS A 297 -13.24 -6.14 -10.12
CA LYS A 297 -11.92 -6.77 -10.01
C LYS A 297 -11.84 -7.79 -8.87
N LEU A 298 -12.86 -7.85 -8.01
CA LEU A 298 -12.91 -8.76 -6.87
C LEU A 298 -13.37 -10.19 -7.25
N GLY A 299 -13.81 -10.41 -8.50
CA GLY A 299 -14.30 -11.72 -8.94
C GLY A 299 -15.45 -12.20 -8.04
N ARG A 300 -15.35 -13.39 -7.48
CA ARG A 300 -16.39 -13.95 -6.58
C ARG A 300 -16.66 -13.11 -5.33
N TYR A 301 -15.78 -12.21 -4.94
CA TYR A 301 -15.98 -11.31 -3.79
C TYR A 301 -16.67 -9.99 -4.15
N GLU A 302 -17.02 -9.76 -5.41
CA GLU A 302 -17.75 -8.57 -5.85
C GLU A 302 -19.01 -8.29 -5.01
N PRO A 303 -19.84 -9.30 -4.64
CA PRO A 303 -21.04 -9.08 -3.82
C PRO A 303 -20.75 -8.51 -2.43
N LEU A 304 -19.49 -8.57 -1.96
CA LEU A 304 -19.10 -8.03 -0.65
C LEU A 304 -18.82 -6.52 -0.65
N VAL A 305 -18.86 -5.86 -1.82
CA VAL A 305 -18.62 -4.41 -1.90
C VAL A 305 -19.72 -3.63 -1.19
N GLU A 306 -21.00 -3.98 -1.41
CA GLU A 306 -22.10 -3.30 -0.72
C GLU A 306 -22.06 -3.48 0.80
N PRO A 307 -21.92 -4.69 1.36
CA PRO A 307 -21.67 -4.84 2.79
C PRO A 307 -20.46 -4.07 3.29
N SER A 308 -19.39 -3.95 2.49
CA SER A 308 -18.22 -3.14 2.87
C SER A 308 -18.57 -1.66 2.97
N LYS A 309 -19.36 -1.11 2.05
CA LYS A 309 -19.85 0.27 2.12
C LYS A 309 -20.70 0.51 3.37
N GLU A 310 -21.66 -0.38 3.63
CA GLU A 310 -22.50 -0.29 4.82
C GLU A 310 -21.69 -0.33 6.13
N ILE A 311 -20.67 -1.20 6.21
CA ILE A 311 -19.74 -1.24 7.35
C ILE A 311 -18.95 0.05 7.47
N ALA A 312 -18.46 0.61 6.36
CA ALA A 312 -17.72 1.85 6.33
C ALA A 312 -18.56 3.01 6.86
N ASP A 313 -19.80 3.15 6.38
CA ASP A 313 -20.76 4.18 6.82
C ASP A 313 -21.00 4.11 8.33
N VAL A 314 -21.30 2.90 8.85
CA VAL A 314 -21.49 2.69 10.29
C VAL A 314 -20.23 3.07 11.08
N VAL A 315 -19.05 2.65 10.62
CA VAL A 315 -17.76 2.92 11.30
C VAL A 315 -17.48 4.42 11.31
N PHE A 316 -17.67 5.11 10.19
CA PHE A 316 -17.43 6.55 10.11
C PHE A 316 -18.42 7.35 10.95
N GLN A 317 -19.71 6.98 10.92
CA GLN A 317 -20.73 7.63 11.74
C GLN A 317 -20.42 7.48 13.23
N LEU A 318 -20.09 6.27 13.71
CA LEU A 318 -19.71 6.03 15.11
C LEU A 318 -18.48 6.85 15.52
N CYS A 319 -17.48 6.95 14.67
CA CYS A 319 -16.28 7.75 14.95
C CYS A 319 -16.59 9.25 14.90
N GLY A 320 -17.42 9.71 13.98
CA GLY A 320 -17.88 11.10 13.87
C GLY A 320 -18.66 11.55 15.09
N ASP A 321 -19.67 10.77 15.50
CA ASP A 321 -20.52 11.06 16.67
C ASP A 321 -19.73 11.08 17.98
N SER A 322 -18.75 10.17 18.10
CA SER A 322 -17.87 10.06 19.28
C SER A 322 -16.66 10.99 19.20
N ARG A 323 -16.43 11.65 18.08
CA ARG A 323 -15.21 12.44 17.78
C ARG A 323 -13.92 11.66 17.97
N THR A 324 -13.89 10.38 17.56
CA THR A 324 -12.72 9.51 17.69
C THR A 324 -12.05 9.26 16.34
N THR A 325 -10.75 8.95 16.36
CA THR A 325 -9.93 8.69 15.18
C THR A 325 -9.73 7.20 14.93
N SER A 326 -10.22 6.37 15.82
CA SER A 326 -10.08 4.92 15.72
C SER A 326 -11.23 4.17 16.37
N ILE A 327 -11.38 2.90 15.99
CA ILE A 327 -12.43 2.00 16.45
C ILE A 327 -11.87 0.63 16.83
N ILE A 328 -12.35 0.06 17.92
CA ILE A 328 -12.11 -1.35 18.29
C ILE A 328 -13.37 -2.14 17.97
N ILE A 329 -13.25 -3.12 17.11
CA ILE A 329 -14.36 -3.99 16.73
C ILE A 329 -14.16 -5.37 17.38
N HIS A 330 -15.17 -5.85 18.14
CA HIS A 330 -15.08 -7.15 18.79
C HIS A 330 -14.80 -8.26 17.78
N ARG A 331 -13.97 -9.23 18.17
CA ARG A 331 -13.48 -10.30 17.29
C ARG A 331 -14.60 -11.10 16.58
N VAL A 332 -15.78 -11.24 17.19
CA VAL A 332 -16.94 -11.93 16.58
C VAL A 332 -17.33 -11.24 15.26
N PHE A 333 -17.49 -9.92 15.28
CA PHE A 333 -17.79 -9.17 14.07
C PHE A 333 -16.61 -9.16 13.07
N CYS A 334 -15.37 -9.14 13.57
CA CYS A 334 -14.21 -9.24 12.69
C CYS A 334 -14.09 -10.62 12.00
N GLN A 335 -14.62 -11.68 12.59
CA GLN A 335 -14.70 -12.98 11.94
C GLN A 335 -15.83 -13.03 10.91
N GLU A 336 -17.00 -12.50 11.26
CA GLU A 336 -18.16 -12.42 10.38
C GLU A 336 -17.89 -11.54 9.15
N PHE A 337 -17.30 -10.36 9.35
CA PHE A 337 -17.01 -9.38 8.32
C PHE A 337 -15.53 -9.38 7.88
N ALA A 338 -14.83 -10.50 8.00
CA ALA A 338 -13.40 -10.56 7.74
C ALA A 338 -13.03 -10.03 6.34
N LYS A 339 -13.72 -10.51 5.30
CA LYS A 339 -13.45 -10.12 3.92
C LYS A 339 -13.87 -8.66 3.61
N PRO A 340 -15.06 -8.18 4.00
CA PRO A 340 -15.39 -6.76 3.90
C PRO A 340 -14.38 -5.81 4.56
N LEU A 341 -13.92 -6.12 5.79
CA LEU A 341 -12.91 -5.32 6.47
C LEU A 341 -11.57 -5.30 5.73
N GLU A 342 -11.17 -6.42 5.11
CA GLU A 342 -9.97 -6.48 4.27
C GLU A 342 -10.12 -5.65 2.99
N ILE A 343 -11.32 -5.59 2.38
CA ILE A 343 -11.64 -4.73 1.23
C ILE A 343 -11.52 -3.26 1.63
N LEU A 344 -12.04 -2.88 2.79
CA LEU A 344 -11.92 -1.51 3.31
C LEU A 344 -10.45 -1.15 3.63
N GLU A 345 -9.67 -2.09 4.15
CA GLU A 345 -8.23 -1.90 4.38
C GLU A 345 -7.46 -1.75 3.05
N TYR A 346 -7.83 -2.52 2.02
CA TYR A 346 -7.26 -2.40 0.68
C TYR A 346 -7.52 -1.01 0.07
N ALA A 347 -8.74 -0.50 0.18
CA ALA A 347 -9.14 0.79 -0.37
C ALA A 347 -8.69 2.00 0.46
N GLY A 348 -8.18 1.78 1.69
CA GLY A 348 -7.68 2.85 2.55
C GLY A 348 -8.76 3.58 3.37
N PHE A 349 -9.90 2.93 3.59
CA PHE A 349 -10.96 3.43 4.49
C PHE A 349 -10.62 3.21 5.96
N ILE A 350 -9.99 2.09 6.25
CA ILE A 350 -9.50 1.73 7.58
C ILE A 350 -8.07 1.20 7.50
N SER A 351 -7.38 1.20 8.63
CA SER A 351 -6.06 0.57 8.73
C SER A 351 -5.90 -0.11 10.09
N LYS A 352 -5.60 -1.40 10.07
CA LYS A 352 -5.40 -2.19 11.30
C LYS A 352 -4.10 -1.78 11.98
N ARG A 353 -4.20 -1.29 13.23
CA ARG A 353 -3.07 -0.84 14.03
C ARG A 353 -2.68 -1.83 15.13
N GLU A 354 -3.66 -2.44 15.75
CA GLU A 354 -3.43 -3.44 16.81
C GLU A 354 -4.22 -4.71 16.48
N ALA A 355 -3.56 -5.86 16.59
CA ALA A 355 -4.18 -7.14 16.29
C ALA A 355 -5.23 -7.55 17.34
N SER A 356 -5.03 -7.12 18.59
CA SER A 356 -5.93 -7.49 19.69
C SER A 356 -5.80 -6.54 20.87
N ARG A 357 -6.86 -5.81 21.18
CA ARG A 357 -7.00 -4.94 22.34
C ARG A 357 -8.24 -5.35 23.15
N ALA A 358 -8.18 -5.18 24.47
CA ALA A 358 -9.33 -5.45 25.35
C ALA A 358 -10.38 -4.34 25.18
N LEU A 359 -11.66 -4.72 25.18
CA LEU A 359 -12.79 -3.80 25.23
C LEU A 359 -13.25 -3.58 26.69
N LYS A 360 -13.73 -2.37 27.01
CA LYS A 360 -14.22 -2.00 28.35
C LYS A 360 -15.36 -2.89 28.84
N LYS A 361 -16.24 -3.32 27.94
CA LYS A 361 -17.39 -4.19 28.25
C LYS A 361 -17.07 -5.69 28.13
N GLY A 362 -15.79 -6.04 28.09
CA GLY A 362 -15.31 -7.41 27.97
C GLY A 362 -15.07 -7.86 26.52
N GLY A 363 -14.27 -8.92 26.37
CA GLY A 363 -13.83 -9.41 25.07
C GLY A 363 -12.61 -8.67 24.54
N ARG A 364 -12.23 -9.00 23.31
CA ARG A 364 -11.07 -8.42 22.61
C ARG A 364 -11.39 -8.27 21.13
N GLY A 365 -10.72 -7.32 20.49
CA GLY A 365 -10.78 -7.13 19.05
C GLY A 365 -9.60 -6.33 18.52
N PRO A 366 -9.39 -6.32 17.21
CA PRO A 366 -8.42 -5.43 16.58
C PRO A 366 -8.86 -3.97 16.71
N ARG A 367 -7.86 -3.06 16.77
CA ARG A 367 -8.07 -1.63 16.64
C ARG A 367 -7.74 -1.20 15.21
N PHE A 368 -8.65 -0.45 14.63
CA PHE A 368 -8.49 0.17 13.33
C PHE A 368 -8.45 1.68 13.47
N SER A 369 -7.47 2.34 12.85
CA SER A 369 -7.57 3.76 12.55
C SER A 369 -8.51 3.95 11.37
N VAL A 370 -9.27 5.03 11.36
CA VAL A 370 -10.26 5.34 10.32
C VAL A 370 -9.81 6.50 9.45
N ASN A 371 -10.18 6.49 8.19
CA ASN A 371 -9.91 7.59 7.27
C ASN A 371 -10.73 8.81 7.68
N LEU A 372 -10.04 9.87 8.14
CA LEU A 372 -10.69 11.03 8.74
C LEU A 372 -11.34 11.95 7.70
N ALA A 373 -10.94 11.86 6.42
CA ALA A 373 -11.66 12.55 5.34
C ALA A 373 -13.09 12.01 5.23
N ASN A 374 -13.28 10.69 5.27
CA ASN A 374 -14.60 10.06 5.24
C ASN A 374 -15.38 10.31 6.55
N VAL A 375 -14.72 10.39 7.70
CA VAL A 375 -15.37 10.81 8.96
C VAL A 375 -15.89 12.24 8.85
N LEU A 376 -15.12 13.16 8.26
CA LEU A 376 -15.57 14.54 8.02
C LEU A 376 -16.79 14.59 7.10
N ASP A 377 -16.80 13.77 6.04
CA ASP A 377 -17.87 13.72 5.04
C ASP A 377 -19.22 13.31 5.66
N VAL A 378 -19.24 12.38 6.61
CA VAL A 378 -20.47 11.96 7.32
C VAL A 378 -20.83 12.87 8.52
N THR A 379 -19.89 13.71 8.98
CA THR A 379 -20.11 14.60 10.12
C THR A 379 -21.06 15.74 9.74
N ALA A 380 -21.98 16.08 10.63
CA ALA A 380 -22.96 17.16 10.41
C ALA A 380 -22.28 18.49 10.05
N GLY A 381 -22.69 19.07 8.92
CA GLY A 381 -22.16 20.32 8.39
C GLY A 381 -20.83 20.22 7.65
N ARG A 382 -20.17 19.07 7.61
CA ARG A 382 -18.93 18.80 6.85
C ARG A 382 -17.86 19.89 6.99
N ARG A 383 -17.71 20.44 8.19
CA ARG A 383 -16.80 21.56 8.44
C ARG A 383 -15.62 21.14 9.30
N LEU A 384 -14.42 21.41 8.79
CA LEU A 384 -13.20 21.32 9.57
C LEU A 384 -13.08 22.54 10.47
N THR A 385 -13.32 22.36 11.78
CA THR A 385 -13.15 23.41 12.79
C THR A 385 -11.72 23.42 13.33
N GLN A 386 -11.31 24.51 13.99
CA GLN A 386 -9.99 24.60 14.63
C GLN A 386 -9.77 23.51 15.69
N ASP A 387 -10.84 23.20 16.47
CA ASP A 387 -10.76 22.17 17.50
C ASP A 387 -10.60 20.78 16.88
N LEU A 388 -11.35 20.48 15.82
CA LEU A 388 -11.26 19.22 15.11
C LEU A 388 -9.88 19.04 14.42
N PHE A 389 -9.38 20.12 13.77
CA PHE A 389 -8.02 20.12 13.20
C PHE A 389 -6.98 19.79 14.26
N ARG A 390 -7.03 20.47 15.42
CA ARG A 390 -6.09 20.24 16.52
C ARG A 390 -6.20 18.83 17.07
N GLN A 391 -7.42 18.35 17.34
CA GLN A 391 -7.67 17.00 17.85
C GLN A 391 -7.11 15.93 16.90
N TRP A 392 -7.32 16.05 15.60
CA TRP A 392 -6.82 15.10 14.62
C TRP A 392 -5.32 15.21 14.39
N HIS A 393 -4.75 16.40 14.54
CA HIS A 393 -3.30 16.58 14.46
C HIS A 393 -2.58 16.01 15.69
N GLU A 394 -3.08 16.26 16.91
CA GLU A 394 -2.47 15.78 18.17
C GLU A 394 -2.61 14.25 18.34
N TYR A 395 -3.65 13.66 17.83
CA TYR A 395 -3.92 12.21 17.74
C TYR A 395 -3.72 11.43 19.04
N ASP A 396 -4.67 11.53 19.98
CA ASP A 396 -4.58 10.82 21.28
C ASP A 396 -4.64 9.28 21.10
N ARG A 397 -3.77 8.57 21.82
CA ARG A 397 -3.70 7.09 21.84
C ARG A 397 -4.94 6.44 22.44
N GLU A 398 -5.63 7.09 23.33
CA GLU A 398 -6.85 6.58 23.99
C GLU A 398 -8.13 6.97 23.24
N ASP A 399 -8.00 7.69 22.14
CA ASP A 399 -9.12 8.12 21.33
C ASP A 399 -9.62 6.99 20.42
N PHE A 400 -10.61 6.22 20.91
CA PHE A 400 -11.25 5.16 20.15
C PHE A 400 -12.70 4.90 20.58
N THR A 401 -13.49 4.49 19.62
CA THR A 401 -14.87 3.98 19.84
C THR A 401 -14.84 2.45 19.93
N GLU A 402 -15.76 1.86 20.66
CA GLU A 402 -15.84 0.40 20.84
C GLU A 402 -17.14 -0.18 20.29
N VAL A 403 -17.03 -1.22 19.47
CA VAL A 403 -18.13 -2.08 19.08
C VAL A 403 -17.97 -3.42 19.80
N ASN A 404 -18.76 -3.65 20.85
CA ASN A 404 -18.74 -4.88 21.64
C ASN A 404 -19.64 -5.98 21.04
N SER A 405 -19.52 -7.22 21.52
CA SER A 405 -20.24 -8.39 20.98
C SER A 405 -21.77 -8.29 20.97
N ASN A 406 -22.34 -7.45 21.83
CA ASN A 406 -23.81 -7.28 21.95
C ASN A 406 -24.29 -6.02 21.22
N SER A 407 -23.44 -5.39 20.43
CA SER A 407 -23.81 -4.19 19.67
C SER A 407 -24.74 -4.56 18.52
N SER A 408 -25.80 -3.77 18.33
CA SER A 408 -26.74 -3.96 17.21
C SER A 408 -26.37 -3.16 15.96
N VAL A 409 -25.27 -2.42 15.98
CA VAL A 409 -24.89 -1.49 14.89
C VAL A 409 -24.66 -2.18 13.54
N PHE A 410 -24.29 -3.45 13.54
CA PHE A 410 -24.07 -4.24 12.33
C PHE A 410 -25.21 -5.22 12.01
N ASN A 411 -26.30 -5.27 12.80
CA ASN A 411 -27.36 -6.27 12.63
C ASN A 411 -28.13 -6.15 11.30
N SER A 412 -28.15 -4.98 10.68
CA SER A 412 -28.77 -4.75 9.37
C SER A 412 -27.92 -5.25 8.21
N ILE A 413 -26.61 -5.41 8.42
CA ILE A 413 -25.67 -5.75 7.36
C ILE A 413 -25.69 -7.25 7.12
N LYS A 414 -26.00 -7.65 5.90
CA LYS A 414 -26.06 -9.06 5.50
C LYS A 414 -24.88 -9.38 4.60
N ILE A 415 -24.18 -10.45 4.92
CA ILE A 415 -23.17 -11.01 4.03
C ILE A 415 -23.86 -11.94 3.04
N PRO A 416 -23.83 -11.66 1.74
CA PRO A 416 -24.40 -12.53 0.73
C PRO A 416 -23.60 -13.84 0.62
N ASP A 417 -24.28 -14.90 0.19
CA ASP A 417 -23.62 -16.15 -0.20
C ASP A 417 -22.71 -15.87 -1.39
N LEU A 418 -21.48 -16.33 -1.29
CA LEU A 418 -20.52 -16.14 -2.37
C LEU A 418 -20.70 -17.24 -3.42
N PRO A 419 -20.61 -16.92 -4.72
CA PRO A 419 -20.58 -17.93 -5.76
C PRO A 419 -19.34 -18.82 -5.61
N ASP A 420 -19.50 -20.11 -5.95
CA ASP A 420 -18.45 -21.14 -5.90
C ASP A 420 -17.25 -20.82 -6.81
#